data_2191ed2ad0f6ba3ff8f262f339eb2759
#
_entry.id   2191ed2ad0f6ba3ff8f262f339eb2759
#
_cell.length_a   1.000
_cell.length_b   1.000
_cell.length_c   1.000
_cell.angle_alpha   90.00
_cell.angle_beta   90.00
_cell.angle_gamma   90.00
#
_symmetry.space_group_name_H-M   'P 1'
#
loop_
_entity.id
_entity.type
_entity.pdbx_description
1 polymer ?
#
loop_
_entity_poly.entity_id
_entity_poly.type
_entity_poly.pdbx_seq_one_letter_code
_entity_poly.pdbx_strand_id
1 'polypeptide(L)'
;MSDAVENDSIAPDQIEPEEAITFASLQLPELVQAGIANAGFTHCTPIQAKVLPLSLAGRDVAGQAQTGTGKTAAFLITVFTRLLEYGKELKPAAPRALVIAPTRELAVQIAKDAEMLGAGNGLVVQAVYGGVDYKKQRENLRQDVDLLVGTPGRLIDYWKQGVYRLNAVEILVIDEADRMFDMGFIKDLRFLLRRCTPTEQRQSMLFSATLSHDVMELAYMFMNDAVKVEVNPEQVTAEGVEHQLYHVGLHEKIPALMGILNREGAERTLVFVNMRRTADHICRTLAVNGYAAEQITGDIEQRKRLKILEDFRDGTLPILVATDVASRGLHIDGVTHVVNFDLPLDAEDYVHRVGRTARAGASGKAVSLACEDYVEGLEAIEKLIGFKLPHDFPDDSMLLPYKHAPRVPRRRPDDNARRGGGGGRGGERAPHGRERERRSDRPAAPAPREAAADAQQPQTAPAAASADGAEAARKPRRRKRRRGRGGDGTAPPGDQPAASAATAGSPDGTPTAGSSAPRKRRRRGRGTGEAADGAAAVPAAARSGGSED
;
A
#
# COMPACT_ATOMS: atom_id res chain seq x y z
N MET A 1 21.07 -4.60 71.74
CA MET A 1 21.71 -5.10 70.54
C MET A 1 20.60 -5.14 69.51
N SER A 2 20.55 -4.11 68.72
CA SER A 2 19.48 -3.81 67.75
C SER A 2 20.22 -3.65 66.42
N ASP A 3 20.09 -4.68 65.57
CA ASP A 3 20.66 -4.66 64.21
C ASP A 3 19.73 -3.86 63.28
N ALA A 4 20.22 -2.71 62.88
CA ALA A 4 19.63 -1.88 61.83
C ALA A 4 20.02 -2.50 60.49
N VAL A 5 19.00 -2.92 59.71
CA VAL A 5 19.15 -3.31 58.31
C VAL A 5 19.15 -2.03 57.48
N GLU A 6 20.32 -1.66 56.97
CA GLU A 6 20.46 -0.62 55.95
C GLU A 6 19.77 -1.05 54.68
N ASN A 7 18.77 -0.27 54.29
CA ASN A 7 18.05 -0.40 53.05
C ASN A 7 18.81 0.35 51.96
N ASP A 8 19.65 -0.37 51.22
CA ASP A 8 20.40 0.17 50.07
C ASP A 8 19.40 0.45 48.96
N SER A 9 18.95 1.71 48.90
CA SER A 9 18.16 2.21 47.78
C SER A 9 19.09 2.41 46.58
N ILE A 10 19.10 1.41 45.70
CA ILE A 10 19.70 1.52 44.37
C ILE A 10 18.98 2.64 43.62
N ALA A 11 19.73 3.71 43.36
CA ALA A 11 19.28 4.81 42.49
C ALA A 11 18.91 4.23 41.08
N PRO A 12 17.89 4.78 40.41
CA PRO A 12 17.57 4.32 39.05
C PRO A 12 18.78 4.61 38.15
N ASP A 13 19.38 3.55 37.64
CA ASP A 13 20.45 3.55 36.68
C ASP A 13 20.12 4.56 35.58
N GLN A 14 21.02 5.49 35.39
CA GLN A 14 21.07 6.34 34.19
C GLN A 14 21.35 5.38 33.04
N ILE A 15 20.31 5.05 32.29
CA ILE A 15 20.44 4.40 30.99
C ILE A 15 21.17 5.41 30.12
N GLU A 16 22.45 5.20 29.89
CA GLU A 16 23.20 5.95 28.91
C GLU A 16 22.47 5.86 27.59
N PRO A 17 22.28 6.96 26.84
CA PRO A 17 21.63 6.92 25.55
C PRO A 17 22.43 5.95 24.68
N GLU A 18 21.81 4.86 24.23
CA GLU A 18 22.37 3.92 23.24
C GLU A 18 23.04 4.78 22.15
N GLU A 19 24.35 4.65 21.97
CA GLU A 19 25.11 5.46 21.00
C GLU A 19 24.40 5.35 19.64
N ALA A 20 23.84 6.47 19.18
CA ALA A 20 23.04 6.50 17.96
C ALA A 20 23.89 6.01 16.78
N ILE A 21 23.58 4.84 16.24
CA ILE A 21 24.29 4.27 15.09
C ILE A 21 24.25 5.28 13.95
N THR A 22 25.42 5.71 13.48
CA THR A 22 25.55 6.58 12.31
C THR A 22 25.64 5.76 11.04
N PHE A 23 25.18 6.28 9.91
CA PHE A 23 25.35 5.60 8.62
C PHE A 23 26.83 5.43 8.26
N ALA A 24 27.71 6.31 8.73
CA ALA A 24 29.14 6.23 8.52
C ALA A 24 29.79 5.02 9.21
N SER A 25 29.18 4.47 10.28
CA SER A 25 29.68 3.27 10.95
C SER A 25 29.33 1.98 10.19
N LEU A 26 28.41 2.04 9.23
CA LEU A 26 28.03 0.90 8.38
C LEU A 26 29.00 0.78 7.20
N GLN A 27 29.43 -0.45 6.91
CA GLN A 27 30.29 -0.74 5.76
C GLN A 27 29.46 -0.71 4.47
N LEU A 28 29.20 0.47 3.93
CA LEU A 28 28.42 0.69 2.74
C LEU A 28 29.33 1.07 1.54
N PRO A 29 28.96 0.69 0.30
CA PRO A 29 29.63 1.19 -0.89
C PRO A 29 29.64 2.71 -0.96
N GLU A 30 30.71 3.32 -1.48
CA GLU A 30 30.88 4.78 -1.56
C GLU A 30 29.68 5.47 -2.26
N LEU A 31 29.15 4.86 -3.32
CA LEU A 31 28.00 5.39 -4.05
C LEU A 31 26.71 5.42 -3.19
N VAL A 32 26.54 4.45 -2.29
CA VAL A 32 25.40 4.41 -1.37
C VAL A 32 25.60 5.46 -0.26
N GLN A 33 26.83 5.59 0.28
CA GLN A 33 27.15 6.63 1.26
C GLN A 33 26.91 8.04 0.69
N ALA A 34 27.32 8.28 -0.57
CA ALA A 34 27.07 9.55 -1.25
C ALA A 34 25.57 9.84 -1.39
N GLY A 35 24.75 8.84 -1.73
CA GLY A 35 23.29 8.97 -1.80
C GLY A 35 22.67 9.32 -0.45
N ILE A 36 23.10 8.67 0.62
CA ILE A 36 22.68 8.95 2.02
C ILE A 36 23.04 10.37 2.41
N ALA A 37 24.28 10.81 2.15
CA ALA A 37 24.75 12.16 2.46
C ALA A 37 23.96 13.22 1.67
N ASN A 38 23.70 12.99 0.37
CA ASN A 38 22.89 13.88 -0.47
C ASN A 38 21.45 13.99 0.02
N ALA A 39 20.90 12.92 0.63
CA ALA A 39 19.58 12.92 1.26
C ALA A 39 19.57 13.63 2.64
N GLY A 40 20.73 14.04 3.16
CA GLY A 40 20.87 14.71 4.45
C GLY A 40 20.74 13.78 5.68
N PHE A 41 20.88 12.46 5.47
CA PHE A 41 20.77 11.50 6.57
C PHE A 41 22.14 11.34 7.27
N THR A 42 22.15 11.53 8.58
CA THR A 42 23.36 11.42 9.42
C THR A 42 23.30 10.24 10.39
N HIS A 43 22.17 10.04 11.04
CA HIS A 43 21.95 9.02 12.04
C HIS A 43 20.86 8.06 11.63
N CYS A 44 21.00 6.81 12.01
CA CYS A 44 19.97 5.80 11.80
C CYS A 44 18.77 6.03 12.73
N THR A 45 17.59 5.92 12.20
CA THR A 45 16.37 5.80 13.02
C THR A 45 16.37 4.45 13.75
N PRO A 46 15.56 4.26 14.81
CA PRO A 46 15.52 2.98 15.55
C PRO A 46 15.29 1.76 14.68
N ILE A 47 14.39 1.84 13.66
CA ILE A 47 14.18 0.71 12.74
C ILE A 47 15.38 0.48 11.84
N GLN A 48 16.03 1.53 11.36
CA GLN A 48 17.24 1.43 10.52
C GLN A 48 18.39 0.81 11.29
N ALA A 49 18.62 1.25 12.54
CA ALA A 49 19.67 0.73 13.42
C ALA A 49 19.53 -0.78 13.66
N LYS A 50 18.30 -1.29 13.80
CA LYS A 50 18.03 -2.71 14.01
C LYS A 50 18.03 -3.54 12.72
N VAL A 51 17.51 -2.99 11.62
CA VAL A 51 17.33 -3.72 10.35
C VAL A 51 18.61 -3.76 9.52
N LEU A 52 19.33 -2.62 9.37
CA LEU A 52 20.48 -2.53 8.46
C LEU A 52 21.59 -3.56 8.76
N PRO A 53 22.02 -3.77 10.02
CA PRO A 53 23.04 -4.79 10.29
C PRO A 53 22.65 -6.19 9.85
N LEU A 54 21.37 -6.56 10.01
CA LEU A 54 20.84 -7.87 9.62
C LEU A 54 20.71 -8.01 8.11
N SER A 55 20.10 -7.03 7.47
CA SER A 55 19.83 -7.06 6.04
C SER A 55 21.11 -6.91 5.20
N LEU A 56 22.06 -6.10 5.63
CA LEU A 56 23.39 -6.01 5.00
C LEU A 56 24.20 -7.32 5.16
N ALA A 57 23.98 -8.08 6.23
CA ALA A 57 24.54 -9.42 6.38
C ALA A 57 23.81 -10.49 5.53
N GLY A 58 22.82 -10.09 4.72
CA GLY A 58 22.08 -10.99 3.82
C GLY A 58 20.94 -11.77 4.49
N ARG A 59 20.55 -11.44 5.74
CA ARG A 59 19.43 -12.10 6.42
C ARG A 59 18.10 -11.56 5.90
N ASP A 60 17.11 -12.42 5.86
CA ASP A 60 15.71 -12.00 5.67
C ASP A 60 15.20 -11.33 6.95
N VAL A 61 14.42 -10.27 6.80
CA VAL A 61 13.94 -9.46 7.93
C VAL A 61 12.45 -9.19 7.80
N ALA A 62 11.69 -9.45 8.88
CA ALA A 62 10.32 -9.01 9.07
C ALA A 62 10.29 -7.86 10.09
N GLY A 63 10.20 -6.62 9.60
CA GLY A 63 10.30 -5.40 10.40
C GLY A 63 8.92 -4.82 10.74
N GLN A 64 8.66 -4.63 12.05
CA GLN A 64 7.51 -3.88 12.52
C GLN A 64 7.91 -2.43 12.78
N ALA A 65 7.30 -1.52 12.03
CA ALA A 65 7.46 -0.08 12.26
C ALA A 65 6.36 0.73 11.57
N GLN A 66 5.97 1.83 12.19
CA GLN A 66 4.96 2.74 11.66
C GLN A 66 5.44 3.48 10.40
N THR A 67 4.51 4.13 9.68
CA THR A 67 4.83 4.98 8.53
C THR A 67 5.63 6.21 9.01
N GLY A 68 6.67 6.60 8.27
CA GLY A 68 7.50 7.77 8.62
C GLY A 68 8.69 7.47 9.53
N THR A 69 8.90 6.21 9.95
CA THR A 69 10.05 5.80 10.78
C THR A 69 11.35 5.55 10.01
N GLY A 70 11.34 5.74 8.68
CA GLY A 70 12.53 5.54 7.85
C GLY A 70 12.70 4.14 7.26
N LYS A 71 11.66 3.30 7.24
CA LYS A 71 11.68 1.95 6.62
C LYS A 71 12.15 1.97 5.17
N THR A 72 11.63 2.92 4.38
CA THR A 72 11.96 3.04 2.96
C THR A 72 13.47 3.20 2.74
N ALA A 73 14.12 4.07 3.51
CA ALA A 73 15.57 4.21 3.43
C ALA A 73 16.31 2.93 3.86
N ALA A 74 15.84 2.24 4.92
CA ALA A 74 16.46 0.99 5.36
C ALA A 74 16.50 -0.07 4.24
N PHE A 75 15.36 -0.36 3.61
CA PHE A 75 15.38 -1.36 2.55
C PHE A 75 16.03 -0.89 1.25
N LEU A 76 15.95 0.39 0.88
CA LEU A 76 16.62 0.91 -0.32
C LEU A 76 18.14 0.89 -0.18
N ILE A 77 18.67 1.28 0.99
CA ILE A 77 20.12 1.18 1.29
C ILE A 77 20.57 -0.27 1.15
N THR A 78 19.82 -1.22 1.70
CA THR A 78 20.12 -2.65 1.57
C THR A 78 20.09 -3.10 0.11
N VAL A 79 19.03 -2.76 -0.63
CA VAL A 79 18.85 -3.10 -2.05
C VAL A 79 20.02 -2.57 -2.88
N PHE A 80 20.39 -1.30 -2.74
CA PHE A 80 21.47 -0.70 -3.51
C PHE A 80 22.83 -1.30 -3.17
N THR A 81 23.12 -1.50 -1.88
CA THR A 81 24.35 -2.15 -1.43
C THR A 81 24.50 -3.52 -2.07
N ARG A 82 23.48 -4.37 -1.96
CA ARG A 82 23.53 -5.73 -2.51
C ARG A 82 23.60 -5.76 -4.03
N LEU A 83 22.85 -4.90 -4.73
CA LEU A 83 22.90 -4.83 -6.20
C LEU A 83 24.27 -4.37 -6.73
N LEU A 84 24.96 -3.49 -6.02
CA LEU A 84 26.30 -3.04 -6.37
C LEU A 84 27.35 -4.10 -6.08
N GLU A 85 27.26 -4.81 -4.94
CA GLU A 85 28.16 -5.89 -4.55
C GLU A 85 28.10 -7.10 -5.50
N TYR A 86 26.91 -7.51 -5.94
CA TYR A 86 26.73 -8.67 -6.82
C TYR A 86 27.14 -8.43 -8.27
N GLY A 87 27.53 -7.20 -8.61
CA GLY A 87 27.86 -6.84 -9.98
C GLY A 87 26.65 -6.81 -10.91
N LYS A 88 26.88 -6.50 -12.18
CA LYS A 88 25.82 -6.20 -13.14
C LYS A 88 25.65 -7.32 -14.18
N GLU A 89 24.96 -8.41 -13.84
CA GLU A 89 24.42 -9.34 -14.83
C GLU A 89 22.94 -9.04 -15.10
N LEU A 90 22.67 -8.00 -15.90
CA LEU A 90 21.32 -7.68 -16.30
C LEU A 90 20.80 -8.68 -17.34
N LYS A 91 19.64 -9.27 -17.07
CA LYS A 91 18.88 -10.06 -18.04
C LYS A 91 17.75 -9.19 -18.59
N PRO A 92 17.63 -9.03 -19.91
CA PRO A 92 16.58 -8.18 -20.48
C PRO A 92 15.20 -8.50 -19.92
N ALA A 93 14.48 -7.47 -19.53
CA ALA A 93 13.14 -7.57 -18.94
C ALA A 93 13.06 -8.50 -17.71
N ALA A 94 14.08 -8.54 -16.87
CA ALA A 94 14.12 -9.34 -15.66
C ALA A 94 14.78 -8.54 -14.52
N PRO A 95 14.00 -7.80 -13.71
CA PRO A 95 14.53 -6.99 -12.63
C PRO A 95 15.22 -7.85 -11.58
N ARG A 96 16.31 -7.31 -10.99
CA ARG A 96 17.09 -7.95 -9.94
C ARG A 96 16.50 -7.70 -8.55
N ALA A 97 15.85 -6.56 -8.35
CA ALA A 97 15.12 -6.26 -7.13
C ALA A 97 13.65 -5.93 -7.43
N LEU A 98 12.76 -6.37 -6.55
CA LEU A 98 11.32 -6.11 -6.62
C LEU A 98 10.83 -5.54 -5.30
N VAL A 99 10.17 -4.38 -5.35
CA VAL A 99 9.42 -3.80 -4.23
C VAL A 99 7.93 -3.84 -4.54
N ILE A 100 7.15 -4.45 -3.67
CA ILE A 100 5.70 -4.54 -3.79
C ILE A 100 5.07 -3.60 -2.75
N ALA A 101 4.26 -2.65 -3.22
CA ALA A 101 3.56 -1.68 -2.39
C ALA A 101 2.04 -1.75 -2.62
N PRO A 102 1.19 -1.58 -1.58
CA PRO A 102 -0.27 -1.72 -1.70
C PRO A 102 -0.91 -0.63 -2.56
N THR A 103 -0.35 0.58 -2.55
CA THR A 103 -0.94 1.75 -3.19
C THR A 103 -0.04 2.34 -4.28
N ARG A 104 -0.67 3.06 -5.21
CA ARG A 104 0.03 3.72 -6.32
C ARG A 104 0.93 4.85 -5.82
N GLU A 105 0.44 5.56 -4.82
CA GLU A 105 1.10 6.70 -4.19
C GLU A 105 2.39 6.25 -3.49
N LEU A 106 2.30 5.16 -2.72
CA LEU A 106 3.48 4.59 -2.05
C LEU A 106 4.50 4.07 -3.08
N ALA A 107 4.05 3.42 -4.14
CA ALA A 107 4.95 2.97 -5.21
C ALA A 107 5.67 4.14 -5.90
N VAL A 108 4.97 5.26 -6.14
CA VAL A 108 5.58 6.49 -6.68
C VAL A 108 6.58 7.10 -5.70
N GLN A 109 6.23 7.12 -4.42
CA GLN A 109 7.11 7.65 -3.39
C GLN A 109 8.38 6.81 -3.25
N ILE A 110 8.25 5.49 -3.10
CA ILE A 110 9.41 4.59 -3.03
C ILE A 110 10.33 4.77 -4.25
N ALA A 111 9.75 4.96 -5.44
CA ALA A 111 10.55 5.22 -6.63
C ALA A 111 11.29 6.57 -6.58
N LYS A 112 10.66 7.63 -6.08
CA LYS A 112 11.31 8.94 -5.88
C LYS A 112 12.42 8.86 -4.83
N ASP A 113 12.16 8.18 -3.72
CA ASP A 113 13.16 7.96 -2.67
C ASP A 113 14.34 7.13 -3.21
N ALA A 114 14.04 6.13 -4.07
CA ALA A 114 15.06 5.33 -4.74
C ALA A 114 15.88 6.14 -5.75
N GLU A 115 15.28 7.05 -6.51
CA GLU A 115 15.97 7.97 -7.41
C GLU A 115 16.88 8.93 -6.63
N MET A 116 16.41 9.45 -5.48
CA MET A 116 17.18 10.35 -4.62
C MET A 116 18.36 9.64 -3.96
N LEU A 117 18.14 8.52 -3.28
CA LEU A 117 19.17 7.74 -2.59
C LEU A 117 20.12 7.03 -3.58
N GLY A 118 19.62 6.69 -4.76
CA GLY A 118 20.38 6.03 -5.83
C GLY A 118 21.08 6.99 -6.79
N ALA A 119 21.05 8.29 -6.53
CA ALA A 119 21.63 9.29 -7.42
C ALA A 119 23.13 9.00 -7.66
N GLY A 120 23.49 8.77 -8.93
CA GLY A 120 24.88 8.49 -9.33
C GLY A 120 25.34 7.04 -9.19
N ASN A 121 24.54 6.11 -8.68
CA ASN A 121 24.91 4.69 -8.54
C ASN A 121 24.76 3.88 -9.84
N GLY A 122 24.16 4.45 -10.89
CA GLY A 122 23.99 3.83 -12.20
C GLY A 122 22.93 2.71 -12.27
N LEU A 123 22.16 2.49 -11.20
CA LEU A 123 21.05 1.52 -11.16
C LEU A 123 19.77 2.12 -11.75
N VAL A 124 19.06 1.33 -12.54
CA VAL A 124 17.83 1.74 -13.21
C VAL A 124 16.62 1.39 -12.36
N VAL A 125 15.90 2.40 -11.90
CA VAL A 125 14.67 2.27 -11.10
C VAL A 125 13.47 2.48 -12.00
N GLN A 126 12.47 1.58 -11.92
CA GLN A 126 11.21 1.69 -12.66
C GLN A 126 10.02 1.46 -11.76
N ALA A 127 9.06 2.42 -11.76
CA ALA A 127 7.78 2.24 -11.09
C ALA A 127 6.68 1.79 -12.04
N VAL A 128 5.83 0.83 -11.58
CA VAL A 128 4.65 0.35 -12.32
C VAL A 128 3.41 0.29 -11.45
N TYR A 129 2.39 1.05 -11.84
CA TYR A 129 1.12 1.17 -11.10
C TYR A 129 -0.05 1.51 -12.02
N GLY A 130 -1.27 1.34 -11.53
CA GLY A 130 -2.47 1.59 -12.32
C GLY A 130 -2.78 3.08 -12.55
N GLY A 131 -3.63 3.41 -13.53
CA GLY A 131 -4.19 4.77 -13.72
C GLY A 131 -3.31 5.75 -14.48
N VAL A 132 -2.19 5.31 -15.06
CA VAL A 132 -1.29 6.12 -15.88
C VAL A 132 -0.99 5.41 -17.21
N ASP A 133 -0.22 6.07 -18.10
CA ASP A 133 0.06 5.59 -19.45
C ASP A 133 0.62 4.16 -19.45
N TYR A 134 -0.22 3.26 -19.92
CA TYR A 134 0.07 1.84 -19.99
C TYR A 134 1.21 1.52 -20.97
N LYS A 135 1.24 2.19 -22.13
CA LYS A 135 2.23 1.91 -23.17
C LYS A 135 3.62 2.33 -22.74
N LYS A 136 3.76 3.52 -22.17
CA LYS A 136 5.02 4.06 -21.70
C LYS A 136 5.65 3.17 -20.62
N GLN A 137 4.87 2.74 -19.60
CA GLN A 137 5.38 1.82 -18.58
C GLN A 137 5.82 0.48 -19.17
N ARG A 138 5.05 -0.04 -20.15
CA ARG A 138 5.39 -1.31 -20.83
C ARG A 138 6.67 -1.21 -21.64
N GLU A 139 6.92 -0.09 -22.31
CA GLU A 139 8.14 0.16 -23.07
C GLU A 139 9.36 0.26 -22.15
N ASN A 140 9.23 0.98 -21.04
CA ASN A 140 10.29 1.10 -20.04
C ASN A 140 10.68 -0.26 -19.44
N LEU A 141 9.70 -1.15 -19.16
CA LEU A 141 9.97 -2.48 -18.61
C LEU A 141 10.69 -3.44 -19.58
N ARG A 142 10.76 -3.11 -20.88
CA ARG A 142 11.52 -3.89 -21.85
C ARG A 142 13.00 -3.55 -21.84
N GLN A 143 13.36 -2.44 -21.22
CA GLN A 143 14.74 -2.06 -20.98
C GLN A 143 15.29 -2.81 -19.78
N ASP A 144 16.58 -2.69 -19.56
CA ASP A 144 17.22 -3.23 -18.36
C ASP A 144 16.76 -2.44 -17.14
N VAL A 145 16.19 -3.14 -16.17
CA VAL A 145 15.68 -2.58 -14.91
C VAL A 145 16.35 -3.32 -13.76
N ASP A 146 17.03 -2.59 -12.89
CA ASP A 146 17.64 -3.15 -11.69
C ASP A 146 16.61 -3.28 -10.57
N LEU A 147 15.88 -2.20 -10.28
CA LEU A 147 14.84 -2.13 -9.25
C LEU A 147 13.47 -1.85 -9.84
N LEU A 148 12.56 -2.81 -9.70
CA LEU A 148 11.15 -2.65 -10.06
C LEU A 148 10.31 -2.40 -8.81
N VAL A 149 9.61 -1.26 -8.78
CA VAL A 149 8.65 -0.92 -7.72
C VAL A 149 7.23 -1.00 -8.28
N GLY A 150 6.28 -1.65 -7.60
CA GLY A 150 4.95 -1.68 -8.18
C GLY A 150 3.82 -2.14 -7.28
N THR A 151 2.59 -1.89 -7.77
CA THR A 151 1.36 -2.37 -7.12
C THR A 151 0.97 -3.75 -7.66
N PRO A 152 0.42 -4.65 -6.82
CA PRO A 152 0.17 -6.05 -7.18
C PRO A 152 -0.58 -6.23 -8.51
N GLY A 153 -1.69 -5.55 -8.70
CA GLY A 153 -2.52 -5.70 -9.90
C GLY A 153 -1.80 -5.35 -11.20
N ARG A 154 -1.00 -4.26 -11.24
CA ARG A 154 -0.25 -3.84 -12.43
C ARG A 154 0.97 -4.74 -12.68
N LEU A 155 1.64 -5.18 -11.63
CA LEU A 155 2.72 -6.17 -11.72
C LEU A 155 2.21 -7.47 -12.36
N ILE A 156 1.08 -7.99 -11.88
CA ILE A 156 0.46 -9.22 -12.43
C ILE A 156 0.03 -9.03 -13.88
N ASP A 157 -0.57 -7.90 -14.23
CA ASP A 157 -1.05 -7.61 -15.57
C ASP A 157 0.12 -7.65 -16.59
N TYR A 158 1.22 -6.94 -16.33
CA TYR A 158 2.38 -6.99 -17.20
C TYR A 158 3.10 -8.35 -17.21
N TRP A 159 3.16 -9.04 -16.06
CA TRP A 159 3.71 -10.38 -16.01
C TRP A 159 2.90 -11.37 -16.88
N LYS A 160 1.56 -11.36 -16.79
CA LYS A 160 0.67 -12.20 -17.61
C LYS A 160 0.83 -11.94 -19.11
N GLN A 161 1.21 -10.74 -19.50
CA GLN A 161 1.48 -10.37 -20.89
C GLN A 161 2.91 -10.68 -21.33
N GLY A 162 3.74 -11.26 -20.47
CA GLY A 162 5.12 -11.60 -20.78
C GLY A 162 6.02 -10.36 -21.01
N VAL A 163 5.65 -9.19 -20.44
CA VAL A 163 6.44 -7.96 -20.58
C VAL A 163 7.75 -8.05 -19.81
N TYR A 164 7.73 -8.72 -18.65
CA TYR A 164 8.88 -8.94 -17.80
C TYR A 164 8.81 -10.30 -17.09
N ARG A 165 9.92 -10.71 -16.45
CA ARG A 165 10.07 -11.97 -15.72
C ARG A 165 10.49 -11.71 -14.29
N LEU A 166 10.15 -12.62 -13.36
CA LEU A 166 10.49 -12.52 -11.94
C LEU A 166 11.54 -13.55 -11.48
N ASN A 167 12.05 -14.36 -12.39
CA ASN A 167 12.99 -15.43 -12.08
C ASN A 167 14.45 -14.99 -11.95
N ALA A 168 14.72 -13.68 -11.96
CA ALA A 168 16.01 -13.09 -11.69
C ALA A 168 16.00 -12.18 -10.46
N VAL A 169 14.92 -12.17 -9.69
CA VAL A 169 14.81 -11.36 -8.48
C VAL A 169 15.75 -11.90 -7.40
N GLU A 170 16.78 -11.14 -7.09
CA GLU A 170 17.75 -11.41 -6.02
C GLU A 170 17.29 -10.85 -4.68
N ILE A 171 16.54 -9.73 -4.72
CA ILE A 171 16.03 -9.07 -3.53
C ILE A 171 14.54 -8.76 -3.70
N LEU A 172 13.77 -9.16 -2.71
CA LEU A 172 12.34 -8.89 -2.64
C LEU A 172 12.03 -8.04 -1.41
N VAL A 173 11.23 -6.99 -1.60
CA VAL A 173 10.70 -6.17 -0.52
C VAL A 173 9.18 -6.14 -0.60
N ILE A 174 8.53 -6.36 0.53
CA ILE A 174 7.08 -6.21 0.72
C ILE A 174 6.89 -5.09 1.72
N ASP A 175 6.35 -3.95 1.28
CA ASP A 175 6.11 -2.82 2.17
C ASP A 175 4.61 -2.64 2.47
N GLU A 176 4.28 -2.26 3.69
CA GLU A 176 2.91 -2.17 4.23
C GLU A 176 2.12 -3.48 4.01
N ALA A 177 2.69 -4.61 4.47
CA ALA A 177 2.09 -5.93 4.26
C ALA A 177 0.69 -6.07 4.88
N ASP A 178 0.46 -5.57 6.10
CA ASP A 178 -0.85 -5.50 6.76
C ASP A 178 -1.91 -4.86 5.87
N ARG A 179 -1.58 -3.75 5.24
CA ARG A 179 -2.49 -3.06 4.32
C ARG A 179 -2.81 -3.84 3.06
N MET A 180 -1.89 -4.71 2.61
CA MET A 180 -2.20 -5.60 1.49
C MET A 180 -3.24 -6.65 1.88
N PHE A 181 -3.28 -7.07 3.15
CA PHE A 181 -4.34 -7.92 3.69
C PHE A 181 -5.67 -7.18 3.74
N ASP A 182 -5.72 -5.98 4.33
CA ASP A 182 -6.93 -5.15 4.44
C ASP A 182 -7.56 -4.85 3.07
N MET A 183 -6.72 -4.59 2.07
CA MET A 183 -7.17 -4.30 0.70
C MET A 183 -7.51 -5.56 -0.11
N GLY A 184 -7.37 -6.75 0.47
CA GLY A 184 -7.68 -8.02 -0.19
C GLY A 184 -6.66 -8.47 -1.23
N PHE A 185 -5.45 -7.89 -1.26
CA PHE A 185 -4.40 -8.22 -2.24
C PHE A 185 -3.60 -9.49 -1.89
N ILE A 186 -3.94 -10.20 -0.82
CA ILE A 186 -3.20 -11.38 -0.40
C ILE A 186 -3.08 -12.46 -1.49
N LYS A 187 -4.14 -12.66 -2.29
CA LYS A 187 -4.12 -13.61 -3.42
C LYS A 187 -3.15 -13.16 -4.51
N ASP A 188 -3.12 -11.87 -4.80
CA ASP A 188 -2.26 -11.26 -5.79
C ASP A 188 -0.80 -11.28 -5.33
N LEU A 189 -0.57 -10.97 -4.06
CA LEU A 189 0.75 -11.04 -3.44
C LEU A 189 1.30 -12.48 -3.50
N ARG A 190 0.57 -13.47 -3.01
CA ARG A 190 0.95 -14.90 -3.12
C ARG A 190 1.17 -15.34 -4.57
N PHE A 191 0.44 -14.78 -5.53
CA PHE A 191 0.64 -15.05 -6.95
C PHE A 191 2.02 -14.56 -7.43
N LEU A 192 2.45 -13.35 -7.07
CA LEU A 192 3.75 -12.78 -7.43
C LEU A 192 4.89 -13.53 -6.73
N LEU A 193 4.80 -13.75 -5.43
CA LEU A 193 5.83 -14.40 -4.61
C LEU A 193 6.20 -15.79 -5.11
N ARG A 194 5.21 -16.58 -5.57
CA ARG A 194 5.45 -17.92 -6.16
C ARG A 194 6.15 -17.89 -7.52
N ARG A 195 6.35 -16.72 -8.13
CA ARG A 195 6.98 -16.54 -9.45
C ARG A 195 8.34 -15.88 -9.39
N CYS A 196 8.67 -15.35 -8.24
CA CYS A 196 10.02 -14.90 -7.94
C CYS A 196 10.99 -16.09 -7.84
N THR A 197 12.26 -15.81 -7.84
CA THR A 197 13.33 -16.74 -7.50
C THR A 197 13.00 -17.49 -6.20
N PRO A 198 13.37 -18.76 -6.02
CA PRO A 198 13.14 -19.51 -4.76
C PRO A 198 13.69 -18.75 -3.55
N THR A 199 13.05 -18.99 -2.37
CA THR A 199 13.37 -18.27 -1.13
C THR A 199 14.82 -18.39 -0.70
N GLU A 200 15.44 -19.55 -0.95
CA GLU A 200 16.82 -19.87 -0.58
C GLU A 200 17.84 -19.16 -1.49
N GLN A 201 17.39 -18.61 -2.63
CA GLN A 201 18.24 -17.97 -3.64
C GLN A 201 18.00 -16.45 -3.74
N ARG A 202 17.18 -15.90 -2.87
CA ARG A 202 16.91 -14.46 -2.81
C ARG A 202 16.91 -14.00 -1.36
N GLN A 203 17.19 -12.73 -1.16
CA GLN A 203 16.95 -12.07 0.13
C GLN A 203 15.56 -11.43 0.13
N SER A 204 14.83 -11.57 1.23
CA SER A 204 13.49 -10.99 1.35
C SER A 204 13.39 -10.09 2.58
N MET A 205 12.74 -8.95 2.43
CA MET A 205 12.43 -8.03 3.51
C MET A 205 10.93 -7.75 3.51
N LEU A 206 10.29 -7.81 4.66
CA LEU A 206 8.89 -7.49 4.85
C LEU A 206 8.77 -6.40 5.90
N PHE A 207 8.01 -5.35 5.58
CA PHE A 207 7.72 -4.25 6.50
C PHE A 207 6.22 -4.10 6.67
N SER A 208 5.80 -3.89 7.92
CA SER A 208 4.40 -3.75 8.31
C SER A 208 4.28 -2.85 9.54
N ALA A 209 3.14 -2.20 9.73
CA ALA A 209 2.86 -1.51 10.98
C ALA A 209 2.51 -2.50 12.08
N THR A 210 1.89 -3.64 11.71
CA THR A 210 1.57 -4.73 12.63
C THR A 210 2.14 -6.05 12.09
N LEU A 211 2.72 -6.88 12.94
CA LEU A 211 3.13 -8.25 12.62
C LEU A 211 2.06 -9.24 13.12
N SER A 212 0.84 -9.09 12.58
CA SER A 212 -0.26 -10.00 12.86
C SER A 212 0.08 -11.45 12.49
N HIS A 213 -0.73 -12.39 12.97
CA HIS A 213 -0.58 -13.81 12.63
C HIS A 213 -0.54 -14.05 11.12
N ASP A 214 -1.41 -13.38 10.35
CA ASP A 214 -1.51 -13.52 8.89
C ASP A 214 -0.26 -12.98 8.17
N VAL A 215 0.28 -11.85 8.64
CA VAL A 215 1.53 -11.27 8.12
C VAL A 215 2.72 -12.20 8.42
N MET A 216 2.78 -12.76 9.62
CA MET A 216 3.83 -13.71 9.99
C MET A 216 3.70 -15.04 9.26
N GLU A 217 2.49 -15.52 8.98
CA GLU A 217 2.26 -16.71 8.11
C GLU A 217 2.83 -16.46 6.71
N LEU A 218 2.62 -15.25 6.15
CA LEU A 218 3.19 -14.88 4.87
C LEU A 218 4.72 -14.88 4.89
N ALA A 219 5.33 -14.31 5.94
CA ALA A 219 6.78 -14.32 6.13
C ALA A 219 7.31 -15.76 6.23
N TYR A 220 6.69 -16.60 7.05
CA TYR A 220 7.08 -18.01 7.19
C TYR A 220 7.02 -18.79 5.86
N MET A 221 5.99 -18.53 5.02
CA MET A 221 5.82 -19.26 3.76
C MET A 221 6.73 -18.78 2.63
N PHE A 222 7.16 -17.52 2.62
CA PHE A 222 7.80 -16.89 1.47
C PHE A 222 9.13 -16.21 1.76
N MET A 223 9.66 -16.34 2.97
CA MET A 223 10.97 -15.83 3.38
C MET A 223 11.82 -16.95 3.94
N ASN A 224 13.13 -16.74 3.98
CA ASN A 224 14.11 -17.71 4.45
C ASN A 224 14.51 -17.38 5.90
N ASP A 225 13.87 -18.02 6.88
CA ASP A 225 14.13 -17.82 8.31
C ASP A 225 14.25 -16.34 8.70
N ALA A 226 13.18 -15.59 8.42
CA ALA A 226 13.18 -14.16 8.60
C ALA A 226 13.34 -13.77 10.08
N VAL A 227 14.28 -12.86 10.35
CA VAL A 227 14.46 -12.29 11.67
C VAL A 227 13.35 -11.28 11.93
N LYS A 228 12.58 -11.51 13.00
CA LYS A 228 11.57 -10.55 13.45
C LYS A 228 12.26 -9.37 14.15
N VAL A 229 12.02 -8.18 13.65
CA VAL A 229 12.51 -6.92 14.22
C VAL A 229 11.35 -6.06 14.62
N GLU A 230 11.20 -5.79 15.89
CA GLU A 230 10.16 -4.92 16.43
C GLU A 230 10.81 -3.64 16.96
N VAL A 231 10.28 -2.52 16.50
CA VAL A 231 10.50 -1.25 17.14
C VAL A 231 9.18 -0.91 17.82
N ASN A 232 9.13 -1.19 19.11
CA ASN A 232 8.00 -0.78 19.91
C ASN A 232 8.08 0.74 20.05
N PRO A 233 7.11 1.49 19.54
CA PRO A 233 6.92 2.81 20.05
C PRO A 233 6.56 2.64 21.53
N GLU A 234 7.25 3.30 22.42
CA GLU A 234 6.89 3.33 23.85
C GLU A 234 5.45 3.82 24.04
N GLN A 235 4.89 4.45 23.01
CA GLN A 235 3.47 4.79 22.88
C GLN A 235 2.95 4.38 21.51
N VAL A 236 1.76 3.74 21.47
CA VAL A 236 1.06 3.31 20.23
C VAL A 236 0.69 4.52 19.36
N THR A 237 0.54 5.68 19.95
CA THR A 237 0.32 6.97 19.27
C THR A 237 1.62 7.76 19.17
N ALA A 238 1.78 8.52 18.06
CA ALA A 238 2.95 9.37 17.88
C ALA A 238 3.11 10.34 19.06
N GLU A 239 4.32 10.38 19.64
CA GLU A 239 4.66 11.40 20.63
C GLU A 239 4.42 12.80 20.04
N GLY A 240 3.86 13.72 20.84
CA GLY A 240 3.58 15.09 20.40
C GLY A 240 2.20 15.30 19.77
N VAL A 241 1.30 14.30 19.77
CA VAL A 241 -0.09 14.49 19.35
C VAL A 241 -0.96 14.89 20.54
N GLU A 242 -1.59 16.05 20.46
CA GLU A 242 -2.68 16.46 21.36
C GLU A 242 -3.98 15.83 20.89
N HIS A 243 -4.61 15.01 21.74
CA HIS A 243 -5.88 14.35 21.44
C HIS A 243 -7.05 15.09 22.07
N GLN A 244 -8.12 15.27 21.31
CA GLN A 244 -9.39 15.83 21.78
C GLN A 244 -10.55 15.09 21.14
N LEU A 245 -11.59 14.77 21.92
CA LEU A 245 -12.83 14.17 21.44
C LEU A 245 -14.01 15.06 21.81
N TYR A 246 -14.91 15.30 20.85
CA TYR A 246 -16.16 16.00 21.10
C TYR A 246 -17.33 15.06 20.87
N HIS A 247 -18.24 14.98 21.86
CA HIS A 247 -19.53 14.31 21.69
C HIS A 247 -20.49 15.26 20.97
N VAL A 248 -20.91 14.89 19.76
CA VAL A 248 -21.74 15.75 18.89
C VAL A 248 -22.91 14.96 18.32
N GLY A 249 -24.05 15.60 18.16
CA GLY A 249 -25.15 15.06 17.37
C GLY A 249 -24.79 14.97 15.89
N LEU A 250 -25.39 14.03 15.16
CA LEU A 250 -25.10 13.82 13.74
C LEU A 250 -25.25 15.11 12.89
N HIS A 251 -26.20 15.97 13.23
CA HIS A 251 -26.44 17.26 12.55
C HIS A 251 -25.53 18.39 13.03
N GLU A 252 -24.81 18.21 14.13
CA GLU A 252 -23.87 19.18 14.68
C GLU A 252 -22.43 18.98 14.15
N LYS A 253 -22.15 17.86 13.50
CA LYS A 253 -20.79 17.53 13.02
C LYS A 253 -20.23 18.57 12.05
N ILE A 254 -21.01 19.10 11.13
CA ILE A 254 -20.55 20.14 10.18
C ILE A 254 -20.33 21.47 10.89
N PRO A 255 -21.28 22.01 11.70
CA PRO A 255 -21.01 23.16 12.55
C PRO A 255 -19.74 23.03 13.39
N ALA A 256 -19.56 21.88 14.05
CA ALA A 256 -18.38 21.60 14.88
C ALA A 256 -17.09 21.56 14.05
N LEU A 257 -17.10 20.89 12.90
CA LEU A 257 -15.95 20.90 11.99
C LEU A 257 -15.53 22.32 11.60
N MET A 258 -16.50 23.18 11.26
CA MET A 258 -16.21 24.58 10.90
C MET A 258 -15.69 25.37 12.10
N GLY A 259 -16.18 25.09 13.30
CA GLY A 259 -15.67 25.67 14.53
C GLY A 259 -14.23 25.29 14.80
N ILE A 260 -13.88 24.01 14.64
CA ILE A 260 -12.50 23.50 14.74
C ILE A 260 -11.59 24.23 13.74
N LEU A 261 -11.98 24.25 12.45
CA LEU A 261 -11.20 24.89 11.39
C LEU A 261 -10.97 26.41 11.64
N ASN A 262 -11.91 27.07 12.30
CA ASN A 262 -11.84 28.50 12.57
C ASN A 262 -11.03 28.85 13.84
N ARG A 263 -11.10 28.00 14.89
CA ARG A 263 -10.48 28.26 16.20
C ARG A 263 -9.00 27.85 16.25
N GLU A 264 -8.66 26.76 15.64
CA GLU A 264 -7.40 26.05 15.91
C GLU A 264 -6.23 26.52 15.05
N GLY A 265 -6.39 27.53 14.19
CA GLY A 265 -5.34 27.92 13.26
C GLY A 265 -4.95 26.77 12.32
N ALA A 266 -5.95 26.02 11.88
CA ALA A 266 -5.80 24.76 11.16
C ALA A 266 -5.27 25.02 9.73
N GLU A 267 -3.96 25.25 9.59
CA GLU A 267 -3.34 25.60 8.31
C GLU A 267 -3.34 24.43 7.31
N ARG A 268 -3.06 23.21 7.77
CA ARG A 268 -3.11 21.97 6.96
C ARG A 268 -3.88 20.90 7.70
N THR A 269 -5.14 20.76 7.33
CA THR A 269 -6.09 19.86 8.00
C THR A 269 -6.46 18.67 7.13
N LEU A 270 -6.28 17.47 7.67
CA LEU A 270 -6.73 16.23 7.06
C LEU A 270 -8.00 15.75 7.77
N VAL A 271 -9.13 15.72 7.05
CA VAL A 271 -10.44 15.31 7.58
C VAL A 271 -10.78 13.90 7.13
N PHE A 272 -10.97 12.98 8.05
CA PHE A 272 -11.32 11.60 7.79
C PHE A 272 -12.81 11.32 7.89
N VAL A 273 -13.32 10.59 6.89
CA VAL A 273 -14.70 10.14 6.80
C VAL A 273 -14.78 8.67 6.38
N ASN A 274 -15.82 7.96 6.84
CA ASN A 274 -16.00 6.55 6.51
C ASN A 274 -16.63 6.34 5.12
N MET A 275 -17.36 7.33 4.57
CA MET A 275 -18.07 7.17 3.30
C MET A 275 -17.71 8.25 2.27
N ARG A 276 -17.54 7.85 1.01
CA ARG A 276 -17.26 8.77 -0.12
C ARG A 276 -18.30 9.87 -0.29
N ARG A 277 -19.59 9.55 -0.09
CA ARG A 277 -20.68 10.53 -0.16
C ARG A 277 -20.57 11.61 0.93
N THR A 278 -20.06 11.25 2.10
CA THR A 278 -19.79 12.18 3.19
C THR A 278 -18.67 13.13 2.81
N ALA A 279 -17.58 12.63 2.20
CA ALA A 279 -16.49 13.47 1.69
C ALA A 279 -16.99 14.51 0.67
N ASP A 280 -17.76 14.07 -0.33
CA ASP A 280 -18.34 14.98 -1.33
C ASP A 280 -19.27 16.03 -0.71
N HIS A 281 -20.09 15.63 0.27
CA HIS A 281 -20.99 16.55 0.98
C HIS A 281 -20.21 17.60 1.78
N ILE A 282 -19.18 17.18 2.53
CA ILE A 282 -18.36 18.08 3.33
C ILE A 282 -17.62 19.07 2.41
N CYS A 283 -16.94 18.62 1.36
CA CYS A 283 -16.21 19.50 0.46
C CYS A 283 -17.11 20.54 -0.18
N ARG A 284 -18.31 20.16 -0.65
CA ARG A 284 -19.27 21.12 -1.21
C ARG A 284 -19.79 22.09 -0.15
N THR A 285 -20.05 21.63 1.07
CA THR A 285 -20.51 22.49 2.15
C THR A 285 -19.40 23.46 2.58
N LEU A 286 -18.17 23.01 2.74
CA LEU A 286 -17.04 23.87 3.03
C LEU A 286 -16.83 24.92 1.94
N ALA A 287 -16.92 24.56 0.65
CA ALA A 287 -16.75 25.47 -0.48
C ALA A 287 -17.79 26.61 -0.48
N VAL A 288 -19.09 26.32 -0.22
CA VAL A 288 -20.13 27.38 -0.16
C VAL A 288 -20.00 28.27 1.08
N ASN A 289 -19.21 27.86 2.06
CA ASN A 289 -18.89 28.64 3.27
C ASN A 289 -17.51 29.28 3.21
N GLY A 290 -16.82 29.27 2.03
CA GLY A 290 -15.60 30.00 1.80
C GLY A 290 -14.29 29.26 2.12
N TYR A 291 -14.35 27.97 2.46
CA TYR A 291 -13.18 27.15 2.71
C TYR A 291 -12.69 26.46 1.43
N ALA A 292 -11.39 26.49 1.18
CA ALA A 292 -10.76 25.72 0.12
C ALA A 292 -10.56 24.28 0.60
N ALA A 293 -11.36 23.36 0.07
CA ALA A 293 -11.32 21.94 0.44
C ALA A 293 -11.48 21.05 -0.79
N GLU A 294 -10.66 20.04 -0.92
CA GLU A 294 -10.77 18.98 -1.94
C GLU A 294 -10.87 17.62 -1.27
N GLN A 295 -11.47 16.66 -2.00
CA GLN A 295 -11.59 15.30 -1.50
C GLN A 295 -10.62 14.34 -2.19
N ILE A 296 -10.16 13.33 -1.44
CA ILE A 296 -9.49 12.16 -2.00
C ILE A 296 -10.33 10.92 -1.71
N THR A 297 -10.86 10.33 -2.79
CA THR A 297 -11.65 9.10 -2.77
C THR A 297 -11.17 8.16 -3.88
N GLY A 298 -11.56 6.88 -3.83
CA GLY A 298 -11.11 5.88 -4.79
C GLY A 298 -11.53 6.13 -6.25
N ASP A 299 -12.50 7.03 -6.50
CA ASP A 299 -13.05 7.29 -7.84
C ASP A 299 -12.34 8.43 -8.57
N ILE A 300 -11.40 9.12 -7.91
CA ILE A 300 -10.69 10.26 -8.50
C ILE A 300 -9.62 9.77 -9.48
N GLU A 301 -9.57 10.39 -10.66
CA GLU A 301 -8.54 10.12 -11.66
C GLU A 301 -7.13 10.32 -11.07
N GLN A 302 -6.21 9.41 -11.37
CA GLN A 302 -4.87 9.39 -10.77
C GLN A 302 -4.08 10.70 -10.95
N ARG A 303 -4.19 11.35 -12.12
CA ARG A 303 -3.52 12.63 -12.35
C ARG A 303 -4.08 13.74 -11.45
N LYS A 304 -5.42 13.82 -11.33
CA LYS A 304 -6.08 14.79 -10.44
C LYS A 304 -5.70 14.51 -8.99
N ARG A 305 -5.64 13.22 -8.59
CA ARG A 305 -5.28 12.81 -7.24
C ARG A 305 -3.85 13.23 -6.88
N LEU A 306 -2.87 12.99 -7.76
CA LEU A 306 -1.49 13.42 -7.53
C LEU A 306 -1.38 14.94 -7.39
N LYS A 307 -2.11 15.69 -8.22
CA LYS A 307 -2.14 17.15 -8.13
C LYS A 307 -2.74 17.65 -6.81
N ILE A 308 -3.88 17.07 -6.37
CA ILE A 308 -4.49 17.43 -5.07
C ILE A 308 -3.50 17.19 -3.92
N LEU A 309 -2.75 16.08 -3.97
CA LEU A 309 -1.75 15.79 -2.95
C LEU A 309 -0.57 16.76 -2.97
N GLU A 310 -0.15 17.16 -4.17
CA GLU A 310 0.88 18.18 -4.35
C GLU A 310 0.41 19.53 -3.81
N ASP A 311 -0.77 20.01 -4.23
CA ASP A 311 -1.39 21.23 -3.76
C ASP A 311 -1.58 21.25 -2.23
N PHE A 312 -1.90 20.09 -1.60
CA PHE A 312 -2.01 19.96 -0.15
C PHE A 312 -0.66 19.96 0.55
N ARG A 313 0.35 19.31 -0.03
CA ARG A 313 1.73 19.30 0.50
C ARG A 313 2.35 20.69 0.48
N ASP A 314 2.12 21.43 -0.61
CA ASP A 314 2.67 22.79 -0.81
C ASP A 314 1.89 23.85 -0.02
N GLY A 315 0.79 23.48 0.67
CA GLY A 315 -0.03 24.37 1.48
C GLY A 315 -1.00 25.25 0.67
N THR A 316 -1.06 25.11 -0.66
CA THR A 316 -2.03 25.83 -1.50
C THR A 316 -3.46 25.35 -1.31
N LEU A 317 -3.62 24.09 -0.87
CA LEU A 317 -4.88 23.48 -0.44
C LEU A 317 -4.83 23.23 1.08
N PRO A 318 -5.54 24.02 1.90
CA PRO A 318 -5.46 23.89 3.36
C PRO A 318 -6.24 22.69 3.93
N ILE A 319 -7.29 22.22 3.25
CA ILE A 319 -8.18 21.17 3.78
C ILE A 319 -8.30 20.03 2.79
N LEU A 320 -7.96 18.82 3.24
CA LEU A 320 -8.10 17.59 2.47
C LEU A 320 -9.09 16.65 3.18
N VAL A 321 -10.15 16.26 2.48
CA VAL A 321 -11.13 15.30 3.02
C VAL A 321 -10.87 13.92 2.40
N ALA A 322 -10.65 12.91 3.22
CA ALA A 322 -10.21 11.59 2.77
C ALA A 322 -11.01 10.45 3.41
N THR A 323 -11.15 9.34 2.68
CA THR A 323 -11.54 8.04 3.27
C THR A 323 -10.29 7.23 3.57
N ASP A 324 -10.35 6.29 4.53
CA ASP A 324 -9.22 5.45 4.91
C ASP A 324 -8.56 4.76 3.71
N VAL A 325 -9.35 4.10 2.87
CA VAL A 325 -8.86 3.44 1.65
C VAL A 325 -8.11 4.40 0.73
N ALA A 326 -8.54 5.65 0.68
CA ALA A 326 -7.95 6.65 -0.21
C ALA A 326 -6.74 7.37 0.41
N SER A 327 -6.65 7.45 1.73
CA SER A 327 -5.54 8.09 2.46
C SER A 327 -4.39 7.11 2.77
N ARG A 328 -4.66 5.82 2.70
CA ARG A 328 -3.65 4.78 2.92
C ARG A 328 -2.53 4.90 1.89
N GLY A 329 -1.28 4.81 2.33
CA GLY A 329 -0.09 4.98 1.48
C GLY A 329 0.19 6.40 1.04
N LEU A 330 -0.53 7.41 1.59
CA LEU A 330 -0.19 8.80 1.38
C LEU A 330 0.87 9.23 2.39
N HIS A 331 2.04 9.58 1.90
CA HIS A 331 3.04 10.28 2.70
C HIS A 331 2.75 11.77 2.60
N ILE A 332 2.11 12.30 3.63
CA ILE A 332 1.77 13.70 3.74
C ILE A 332 2.47 14.23 4.97
N ASP A 333 3.43 15.10 4.76
CA ASP A 333 4.16 15.75 5.83
C ASP A 333 3.57 17.13 6.14
N GLY A 334 3.79 17.59 7.37
CA GLY A 334 3.37 18.92 7.80
C GLY A 334 1.86 19.07 8.00
N VAL A 335 1.12 17.98 8.21
CA VAL A 335 -0.28 18.04 8.68
C VAL A 335 -0.29 18.54 10.10
N THR A 336 -0.95 19.69 10.33
CA THR A 336 -1.08 20.27 11.66
C THR A 336 -2.25 19.66 12.42
N HIS A 337 -3.35 19.39 11.73
CA HIS A 337 -4.58 18.86 12.32
C HIS A 337 -5.10 17.62 11.58
N VAL A 338 -5.42 16.59 12.34
CA VAL A 338 -6.21 15.45 11.89
C VAL A 338 -7.59 15.55 12.53
N VAL A 339 -8.64 15.62 11.71
CA VAL A 339 -10.01 15.60 12.20
C VAL A 339 -10.68 14.29 11.81
N ASN A 340 -10.98 13.42 12.77
CA ASN A 340 -11.82 12.26 12.58
C ASN A 340 -13.28 12.73 12.59
N PHE A 341 -13.77 13.21 11.44
CA PHE A 341 -15.18 13.59 11.29
C PHE A 341 -16.10 12.41 11.55
N ASP A 342 -15.73 11.22 11.08
CA ASP A 342 -16.31 9.95 11.48
C ASP A 342 -15.25 9.15 12.25
N LEU A 343 -15.56 8.64 13.44
CA LEU A 343 -14.69 7.68 14.12
C LEU A 343 -14.48 6.46 13.21
N PRO A 344 -13.27 5.91 13.14
CA PRO A 344 -13.01 4.74 12.31
C PRO A 344 -13.77 3.52 12.84
N LEU A 345 -14.06 2.57 11.94
CA LEU A 345 -14.71 1.31 12.30
C LEU A 345 -13.73 0.33 12.92
N ASP A 346 -12.44 0.47 12.60
CA ASP A 346 -11.33 -0.31 13.13
C ASP A 346 -10.44 0.55 14.01
N ALA A 347 -10.07 0.05 15.19
CA ALA A 347 -9.25 0.79 16.13
C ALA A 347 -7.83 1.07 15.57
N GLU A 348 -7.27 0.16 14.79
CA GLU A 348 -5.96 0.36 14.13
C GLU A 348 -5.99 1.53 13.14
N ASP A 349 -7.11 1.75 12.45
CA ASP A 349 -7.26 2.90 11.55
C ASP A 349 -7.19 4.23 12.31
N TYR A 350 -7.59 4.29 13.60
CA TYR A 350 -7.41 5.50 14.43
C TYR A 350 -5.94 5.88 14.54
N VAL A 351 -5.10 4.94 14.88
CA VAL A 351 -3.65 5.16 14.99
C VAL A 351 -3.05 5.59 13.65
N HIS A 352 -3.46 4.94 12.57
CA HIS A 352 -3.02 5.27 11.22
C HIS A 352 -3.46 6.66 10.74
N ARG A 353 -4.66 7.12 11.13
CA ARG A 353 -5.17 8.47 10.83
C ARG A 353 -4.41 9.53 11.62
N VAL A 354 -4.31 9.33 12.93
CA VAL A 354 -3.63 10.26 13.84
C VAL A 354 -2.14 10.36 13.52
N GLY A 355 -1.49 9.25 13.17
CA GLY A 355 -0.10 9.23 12.70
C GLY A 355 0.17 10.00 11.40
N ARG A 356 -0.80 10.75 10.84
CA ARG A 356 -0.58 11.70 9.75
C ARG A 356 -0.08 13.06 10.24
N THR A 357 -0.23 13.38 11.51
CA THR A 357 0.33 14.58 12.16
C THR A 357 1.48 14.21 13.10
N ALA A 358 2.11 15.18 13.70
CA ALA A 358 3.23 15.04 14.65
C ALA A 358 4.40 14.19 14.09
N ARG A 359 4.81 14.42 12.85
CA ARG A 359 5.93 13.72 12.23
C ARG A 359 7.22 14.48 12.36
N ALA A 360 8.34 13.75 12.40
CA ALA A 360 9.69 14.31 12.49
C ALA A 360 9.90 15.27 13.68
N GLY A 361 9.30 14.97 14.84
CA GLY A 361 9.45 15.78 16.06
C GLY A 361 8.59 17.05 16.10
N ALA A 362 7.68 17.24 15.14
CA ALA A 362 6.68 18.31 15.19
C ALA A 362 5.52 17.95 16.14
N SER A 363 4.85 18.96 16.70
CA SER A 363 3.59 18.78 17.43
C SER A 363 2.41 18.74 16.45
N GLY A 364 1.33 18.04 16.82
CA GLY A 364 0.12 17.95 16.02
C GLY A 364 -1.13 17.78 16.87
N LYS A 365 -2.30 18.04 16.29
CA LYS A 365 -3.58 17.89 16.97
C LYS A 365 -4.49 16.89 16.28
N ALA A 366 -5.09 15.99 17.05
CA ALA A 366 -6.07 15.03 16.61
C ALA A 366 -7.42 15.30 17.28
N VAL A 367 -8.40 15.74 16.49
CA VAL A 367 -9.75 16.04 16.97
C VAL A 367 -10.73 15.00 16.44
N SER A 368 -11.51 14.37 17.31
CA SER A 368 -12.46 13.32 16.96
C SER A 368 -13.89 13.73 17.28
N LEU A 369 -14.82 13.47 16.36
CA LEU A 369 -16.24 13.76 16.54
C LEU A 369 -17.00 12.43 16.77
N ALA A 370 -17.37 12.16 18.03
CA ALA A 370 -18.16 11.00 18.40
C ALA A 370 -19.65 11.31 18.26
N CYS A 371 -20.34 10.62 17.38
CA CYS A 371 -21.77 10.75 17.17
C CYS A 371 -22.46 9.39 17.32
N GLU A 372 -23.80 9.39 17.27
CA GLU A 372 -24.65 8.22 17.48
C GLU A 372 -24.28 7.03 16.58
N ASP A 373 -23.85 7.31 15.33
CA ASP A 373 -23.56 6.26 14.34
C ASP A 373 -22.23 5.52 14.59
N TYR A 374 -21.26 6.16 15.27
CA TYR A 374 -19.87 5.64 15.33
C TYR A 374 -19.25 5.60 16.73
N VAL A 375 -19.98 6.01 17.77
CA VAL A 375 -19.46 6.04 19.15
C VAL A 375 -19.11 4.64 19.69
N GLU A 376 -19.74 3.59 19.19
CA GLU A 376 -19.50 2.21 19.63
C GLU A 376 -18.03 1.77 19.43
N GLY A 377 -17.32 2.33 18.44
CA GLY A 377 -15.90 2.06 18.20
C GLY A 377 -14.93 2.69 19.19
N LEU A 378 -15.39 3.64 20.02
CA LEU A 378 -14.54 4.41 20.92
C LEU A 378 -13.81 3.54 21.95
N GLU A 379 -14.51 2.60 22.58
CA GLU A 379 -13.93 1.72 23.60
C GLU A 379 -12.77 0.87 23.03
N ALA A 380 -12.92 0.37 21.82
CA ALA A 380 -11.87 -0.40 21.14
C ALA A 380 -10.64 0.47 20.81
N ILE A 381 -10.86 1.73 20.42
CA ILE A 381 -9.80 2.71 20.16
C ILE A 381 -9.03 2.99 21.45
N GLU A 382 -9.73 3.36 22.54
CA GLU A 382 -9.11 3.69 23.84
C GLU A 382 -8.33 2.50 24.41
N LYS A 383 -8.85 1.28 24.26
CA LYS A 383 -8.16 0.06 24.65
C LYS A 383 -6.86 -0.15 23.86
N LEU A 384 -6.87 0.15 22.56
CA LEU A 384 -5.69 0.00 21.70
C LEU A 384 -4.62 1.03 22.03
N ILE A 385 -4.99 2.30 22.21
CA ILE A 385 -4.05 3.38 22.51
C ILE A 385 -3.58 3.41 23.97
N GLY A 386 -4.28 2.67 24.86
CA GLY A 386 -3.90 2.51 26.26
C GLY A 386 -4.31 3.65 27.19
N PHE A 387 -5.05 4.65 26.71
CA PHE A 387 -5.57 5.75 27.51
C PHE A 387 -6.96 6.19 27.03
N LYS A 388 -7.68 6.89 27.92
CA LYS A 388 -8.97 7.50 27.57
C LYS A 388 -8.75 8.83 26.87
N LEU A 389 -9.45 9.01 25.73
CA LEU A 389 -9.39 10.26 25.00
C LEU A 389 -9.98 11.40 25.85
N PRO A 390 -9.30 12.54 26.02
CA PRO A 390 -9.90 13.72 26.60
C PRO A 390 -11.16 14.10 25.82
N HIS A 391 -12.30 14.13 26.48
CA HIS A 391 -13.59 14.35 25.83
C HIS A 391 -14.34 15.52 26.44
N ASP A 392 -15.10 16.19 25.59
CA ASP A 392 -15.92 17.34 25.96
C ASP A 392 -17.18 17.41 25.06
N PHE A 393 -18.03 18.37 25.33
CA PHE A 393 -19.14 18.75 24.45
C PHE A 393 -18.79 20.08 23.76
N PRO A 394 -19.16 20.26 22.49
CA PRO A 394 -18.91 21.53 21.83
C PRO A 394 -19.73 22.64 22.49
N ASP A 395 -19.10 23.75 22.77
CA ASP A 395 -19.81 24.96 23.23
C ASP A 395 -20.55 25.63 22.06
N ASP A 396 -21.53 26.49 22.36
CA ASP A 396 -22.35 27.19 21.35
C ASP A 396 -21.48 28.03 20.38
N SER A 397 -20.31 28.50 20.82
CA SER A 397 -19.39 29.27 19.98
C SER A 397 -18.59 28.41 19.01
N MET A 398 -18.53 27.10 19.22
CA MET A 398 -17.92 26.13 18.33
C MET A 398 -18.90 25.64 17.24
N LEU A 399 -20.20 25.68 17.52
CA LEU A 399 -21.23 25.27 16.57
C LEU A 399 -21.58 26.42 15.61
N LEU A 400 -20.74 26.63 14.59
CA LEU A 400 -20.92 27.74 13.68
C LEU A 400 -22.11 27.56 12.74
N PRO A 401 -22.93 28.62 12.52
CA PRO A 401 -23.98 28.59 11.51
C PRO A 401 -23.36 28.45 10.11
N TYR A 402 -23.99 27.66 9.25
CA TYR A 402 -23.46 27.40 7.91
C TYR A 402 -24.54 27.40 6.82
N LYS A 403 -24.07 27.66 5.59
CA LYS A 403 -24.88 27.56 4.37
C LYS A 403 -24.85 26.12 3.88
N HIS A 404 -26.03 25.55 3.65
CA HIS A 404 -26.12 24.20 3.07
C HIS A 404 -25.70 24.18 1.61
N ALA A 405 -24.92 23.17 1.22
CA ALA A 405 -24.62 22.93 -0.18
C ALA A 405 -25.90 22.58 -0.98
N PRO A 406 -26.06 23.04 -2.22
CA PRO A 406 -27.16 22.63 -3.08
C PRO A 406 -27.23 21.11 -3.22
N ARG A 407 -28.44 20.54 -3.13
CA ARG A 407 -28.64 19.11 -3.37
C ARG A 407 -28.31 18.78 -4.83
N VAL A 408 -27.37 17.87 -5.04
CA VAL A 408 -27.11 17.32 -6.39
C VAL A 408 -28.30 16.39 -6.73
N PRO A 409 -29.01 16.64 -7.86
CA PRO A 409 -30.04 15.73 -8.32
C PRO A 409 -29.44 14.32 -8.49
N ARG A 410 -30.06 13.31 -7.90
CA ARG A 410 -29.66 11.92 -8.15
C ARG A 410 -29.80 11.64 -9.64
N ARG A 411 -28.72 11.45 -10.37
CA ARG A 411 -28.76 10.89 -11.73
C ARG A 411 -29.43 9.51 -11.63
N ARG A 412 -30.57 9.39 -12.28
CA ARG A 412 -31.20 8.06 -12.44
C ARG A 412 -30.29 7.20 -13.31
N PRO A 413 -30.14 5.90 -13.01
CA PRO A 413 -29.26 5.01 -13.77
C PRO A 413 -29.60 4.90 -15.28
N ASP A 414 -30.82 5.30 -15.68
CA ASP A 414 -31.36 5.11 -17.04
C ASP A 414 -30.97 6.18 -18.06
N ASP A 415 -30.32 7.27 -17.67
CA ASP A 415 -30.00 8.37 -18.62
C ASP A 415 -28.83 8.06 -19.57
N ASN A 416 -28.02 7.05 -19.28
CA ASN A 416 -26.92 6.63 -20.15
C ASN A 416 -27.33 5.61 -21.24
N ALA A 417 -28.47 4.93 -21.07
CA ALA A 417 -28.98 3.97 -22.05
C ALA A 417 -29.66 4.64 -23.26
N ARG A 418 -30.08 5.92 -23.12
CA ARG A 418 -30.77 6.66 -24.20
C ARG A 418 -29.88 7.51 -25.10
N ARG A 419 -28.60 7.69 -24.79
CA ARG A 419 -27.65 8.46 -25.63
C ARG A 419 -26.78 7.61 -26.57
N GLY A 420 -26.89 6.29 -26.53
CA GLY A 420 -26.10 5.37 -27.35
C GLY A 420 -26.77 4.84 -28.63
N GLY A 421 -27.94 5.34 -29.01
CA GLY A 421 -28.72 4.82 -30.13
C GLY A 421 -29.06 5.86 -31.21
N GLY A 422 -28.05 6.54 -31.75
CA GLY A 422 -28.26 7.51 -32.82
C GLY A 422 -27.06 7.61 -33.74
N GLY A 423 -26.82 6.58 -34.56
CA GLY A 423 -25.78 6.55 -35.57
C GLY A 423 -26.31 5.96 -36.88
N GLY A 424 -26.62 6.80 -37.80
CA GLY A 424 -27.27 6.76 -39.08
C GLY A 424 -27.01 5.62 -40.03
N ARG A 425 -28.01 5.35 -40.83
CA ARG A 425 -27.84 5.00 -42.23
C ARG A 425 -28.91 5.72 -43.03
N GLY A 426 -28.46 6.59 -43.88
CA GLY A 426 -29.25 7.21 -44.92
C GLY A 426 -29.69 6.21 -45.97
N GLY A 427 -30.86 6.39 -46.50
CA GLY A 427 -31.46 5.65 -47.59
C GLY A 427 -32.69 6.39 -48.08
N GLU A 428 -32.53 7.15 -49.13
CA GLU A 428 -33.58 7.82 -49.90
C GLU A 428 -34.65 6.81 -50.34
N ARG A 429 -35.91 7.17 -50.16
CA ARG A 429 -36.96 6.99 -51.19
C ARG A 429 -38.21 7.77 -50.83
N ALA A 430 -38.72 8.45 -51.88
CA ALA A 430 -39.81 9.40 -51.93
C ALA A 430 -41.22 8.71 -51.87
N PRO A 431 -42.30 9.48 -51.99
CA PRO A 431 -43.53 9.31 -51.20
C PRO A 431 -44.68 8.69 -52.00
N HIS A 432 -45.55 8.02 -51.30
CA HIS A 432 -46.91 7.79 -51.78
C HIS A 432 -47.92 7.95 -50.64
N GLY A 433 -48.79 8.92 -50.81
CA GLY A 433 -49.92 9.18 -50.00
C GLY A 433 -51.04 8.15 -50.14
N ARG A 434 -51.84 8.05 -49.13
CA ARG A 434 -53.30 7.85 -49.21
C ARG A 434 -53.94 8.08 -47.83
N GLU A 435 -54.93 8.91 -47.94
CA GLU A 435 -55.95 9.29 -46.95
C GLU A 435 -56.79 8.11 -46.47
N ARG A 436 -57.53 8.43 -45.41
CA ARG A 436 -58.78 7.88 -44.87
C ARG A 436 -58.55 6.91 -43.69
N GLU A 437 -59.33 6.91 -42.63
CA GLU A 437 -60.59 7.55 -42.20
C GLU A 437 -60.75 7.31 -40.67
N ARG A 438 -61.45 8.20 -40.07
CA ARG A 438 -61.93 8.17 -38.67
C ARG A 438 -62.71 6.90 -38.34
N ARG A 439 -62.58 6.40 -37.11
CA ARG A 439 -63.74 6.07 -36.25
C ARG A 439 -63.34 5.87 -34.81
N SER A 440 -64.03 6.62 -34.00
CA SER A 440 -64.37 6.53 -32.59
C SER A 440 -64.78 5.11 -32.18
N ASP A 441 -64.40 4.68 -30.99
CA ASP A 441 -65.33 4.32 -29.93
C ASP A 441 -64.56 3.92 -28.65
N ARG A 442 -64.99 4.58 -27.60
CA ARG A 442 -64.76 4.21 -26.20
C ARG A 442 -65.86 3.24 -25.77
N PRO A 443 -65.75 2.32 -24.78
CA PRO A 443 -66.05 2.76 -23.42
C PRO A 443 -65.18 2.14 -22.29
N ALA A 444 -64.98 2.92 -21.28
CA ALA A 444 -65.26 2.91 -19.85
C ALA A 444 -64.85 1.68 -18.99
N ALA A 445 -64.20 2.11 -17.92
CA ALA A 445 -63.78 1.35 -16.73
C ALA A 445 -64.92 0.72 -15.94
N PRO A 446 -64.59 -0.15 -14.97
CA PRO A 446 -64.87 0.29 -13.61
C PRO A 446 -63.76 0.05 -12.57
N ALA A 447 -63.76 0.94 -11.58
CA ALA A 447 -63.01 0.95 -10.35
C ALA A 447 -63.77 0.22 -9.20
N PRO A 448 -63.40 0.32 -7.94
CA PRO A 448 -62.84 -0.75 -7.11
C PRO A 448 -63.84 -1.24 -6.03
N ARG A 449 -63.46 -2.28 -5.31
CA ARG A 449 -64.17 -2.63 -4.05
C ARG A 449 -63.17 -2.91 -2.93
N GLU A 450 -63.32 -2.13 -1.89
CA GLU A 450 -62.89 -2.31 -0.50
C GLU A 450 -63.64 -3.49 0.15
N ALA A 451 -62.99 -4.12 1.12
CA ALA A 451 -63.47 -4.63 2.41
C ALA A 451 -62.31 -5.33 3.10
N ALA A 452 -61.76 -4.81 4.14
CA ALA A 452 -62.14 -4.76 5.55
C ALA A 452 -61.78 -6.04 6.33
N ALA A 453 -60.82 -5.82 7.22
CA ALA A 453 -60.68 -6.26 8.60
C ALA A 453 -60.87 -7.74 8.99
N ASP A 454 -59.89 -8.36 9.64
CA ASP A 454 -60.02 -8.62 11.07
C ASP A 454 -58.71 -8.96 11.77
N ALA A 455 -58.62 -8.51 12.99
CA ALA A 455 -57.56 -8.64 13.96
C ALA A 455 -57.51 -10.04 14.59
N GLN A 456 -56.35 -10.47 15.07
CA GLN A 456 -56.20 -11.01 16.44
C GLN A 456 -54.72 -11.42 16.71
N GLN A 457 -54.05 -10.68 17.57
CA GLN A 457 -53.11 -11.22 18.58
C GLN A 457 -53.97 -11.84 19.70
N PRO A 458 -53.48 -12.61 20.70
CA PRO A 458 -52.22 -12.47 21.40
C PRO A 458 -51.63 -13.76 22.07
N GLN A 459 -50.51 -13.52 22.79
CA GLN A 459 -50.14 -14.00 24.14
C GLN A 459 -49.28 -15.28 24.30
N THR A 460 -48.12 -15.06 24.81
CA THR A 460 -47.51 -15.33 26.14
C THR A 460 -46.75 -16.65 26.30
N ALA A 461 -45.55 -16.47 26.81
CA ALA A 461 -44.66 -17.45 27.46
C ALA A 461 -45.34 -18.11 28.69
N PRO A 462 -44.76 -19.16 29.32
CA PRO A 462 -43.51 -19.05 30.08
C PRO A 462 -42.61 -20.31 30.21
N ALA A 463 -41.41 -20.02 30.60
CA ALA A 463 -40.43 -20.64 31.52
C ALA A 463 -40.52 -22.13 31.96
N ALA A 464 -39.35 -22.70 32.02
CA ALA A 464 -38.67 -23.39 33.15
C ALA A 464 -38.20 -24.83 32.94
N ALA A 465 -36.92 -24.96 33.20
CA ALA A 465 -36.21 -25.90 34.06
C ALA A 465 -35.80 -27.31 33.56
N SER A 466 -34.50 -27.43 33.52
CA SER A 466 -33.63 -28.44 34.15
C SER A 466 -33.56 -29.88 33.63
N ALA A 467 -32.31 -30.28 33.52
CA ALA A 467 -31.62 -31.50 34.00
C ALA A 467 -31.36 -32.65 33.04
N ASP A 468 -30.05 -32.91 32.92
CA ASP A 468 -29.33 -34.21 32.93
C ASP A 468 -29.58 -35.28 31.84
N GLY A 469 -28.43 -35.79 31.35
CA GLY A 469 -28.25 -37.22 31.18
C GLY A 469 -27.80 -37.72 29.82
N ALA A 470 -26.49 -37.94 29.70
CA ALA A 470 -25.82 -39.13 29.15
C ALA A 470 -26.06 -39.61 27.69
N GLU A 471 -24.92 -39.62 26.97
CA GLU A 471 -24.34 -40.74 26.22
C GLU A 471 -25.16 -41.55 25.20
N ALA A 472 -24.76 -41.52 23.96
CA ALA A 472 -24.33 -42.71 23.20
C ALA A 472 -24.27 -42.50 21.67
N ALA A 473 -23.20 -42.98 21.14
CA ALA A 473 -22.82 -43.15 19.76
C ALA A 473 -23.88 -43.75 18.81
N ARG A 474 -23.88 -43.39 17.54
CA ARG A 474 -23.94 -44.28 16.38
C ARG A 474 -23.79 -43.57 15.05
N LYS A 475 -22.77 -43.97 14.28
CA LYS A 475 -22.58 -43.89 12.80
C LYS A 475 -23.41 -44.97 12.11
N PRO A 476 -23.32 -45.16 10.77
CA PRO A 476 -23.86 -44.39 9.65
C PRO A 476 -24.77 -45.23 8.71
N ARG A 477 -25.44 -44.66 7.73
CA ARG A 477 -26.04 -45.44 6.63
C ARG A 477 -25.85 -44.86 5.24
N ARG A 478 -25.17 -45.65 4.42
CA ARG A 478 -24.99 -45.71 2.97
C ARG A 478 -26.32 -46.00 2.18
N ARG A 479 -26.47 -45.48 0.99
CA ARG A 479 -27.16 -46.07 -0.17
C ARG A 479 -26.55 -45.46 -1.44
N LYS A 480 -25.83 -46.13 -2.27
CA LYS A 480 -25.87 -47.14 -3.33
C LYS A 480 -26.99 -46.95 -4.37
N ARG A 481 -26.64 -46.74 -5.63
CA ARG A 481 -26.74 -47.61 -6.84
C ARG A 481 -26.82 -46.72 -8.08
N ARG A 482 -26.39 -47.01 -9.31
CA ARG A 482 -26.00 -48.19 -10.09
C ARG A 482 -25.48 -47.76 -11.46
N ARG A 483 -24.50 -48.38 -12.01
CA ARG A 483 -24.24 -49.25 -13.19
C ARG A 483 -23.81 -48.48 -14.44
N GLY A 484 -22.92 -48.96 -15.27
CA GLY A 484 -22.22 -50.20 -15.48
C GLY A 484 -21.25 -50.16 -16.65
N ARG A 485 -20.44 -51.21 -16.69
CA ARG A 485 -19.86 -52.03 -17.75
C ARG A 485 -18.80 -51.37 -18.65
N GLY A 486 -17.70 -51.93 -18.91
CA GLY A 486 -16.98 -53.22 -18.92
C GLY A 486 -15.69 -52.97 -19.68
N GLY A 487 -14.64 -53.66 -19.61
CA GLY A 487 -14.26 -55.00 -19.47
C GLY A 487 -12.74 -55.10 -19.64
N ASP A 488 -12.18 -56.05 -18.95
CA ASP A 488 -11.03 -56.94 -19.22
C ASP A 488 -9.66 -56.34 -19.57
N GLY A 489 -8.56 -56.76 -19.01
CA GLY A 489 -8.19 -57.97 -18.29
C GLY A 489 -6.69 -57.99 -17.94
N THR A 490 -6.40 -58.76 -16.89
CA THR A 490 -5.18 -59.48 -16.56
C THR A 490 -3.99 -58.79 -15.88
N ALA A 491 -3.83 -59.10 -14.59
CA ALA A 491 -2.59 -59.16 -13.81
C ALA A 491 -2.21 -60.65 -13.61
N PRO A 492 -1.26 -61.06 -12.74
CA PRO A 492 -0.01 -60.54 -12.16
C PRO A 492 1.15 -61.60 -12.28
N PRO A 493 2.14 -61.88 -11.41
CA PRO A 493 2.64 -61.28 -10.16
C PRO A 493 4.20 -61.30 -9.95
N GLY A 494 4.65 -60.78 -8.79
CA GLY A 494 5.78 -61.28 -7.99
C GLY A 494 7.13 -60.59 -8.25
N ASP A 495 8.03 -60.27 -7.40
CA ASP A 495 8.43 -60.52 -6.05
C ASP A 495 9.54 -59.57 -5.65
N GLN A 496 9.62 -59.17 -4.39
CA GLN A 496 10.84 -58.72 -3.69
C GLN A 496 11.64 -59.96 -3.23
N PRO A 497 12.90 -59.93 -2.70
CA PRO A 497 13.58 -58.87 -1.95
C PRO A 497 15.14 -58.84 -1.98
N ALA A 498 15.71 -57.89 -1.21
CA ALA A 498 16.91 -57.92 -0.36
C ALA A 498 18.33 -57.66 -0.91
N ALA A 499 18.94 -56.65 -0.40
CA ALA A 499 20.10 -56.46 0.49
C ALA A 499 21.53 -56.77 0.03
N SER A 500 22.40 -55.85 0.46
CA SER A 500 23.79 -55.96 0.98
C SER A 500 24.91 -55.47 0.07
N ALA A 501 25.55 -54.38 0.47
CA ALA A 501 26.78 -54.22 1.25
C ALA A 501 28.10 -54.27 0.44
N ALA A 502 28.84 -53.19 0.59
CA ALA A 502 30.27 -53.01 0.89
C ALA A 502 31.37 -53.08 -0.20
N THR A 503 32.20 -52.09 -0.13
CA THR A 503 33.66 -51.95 -0.02
C THR A 503 34.43 -51.34 -1.20
N ALA A 504 35.00 -50.20 -0.88
CA ALA A 504 36.41 -49.75 -0.94
C ALA A 504 37.26 -49.94 -2.23
N GLY A 505 37.96 -48.87 -2.57
CA GLY A 505 39.23 -48.92 -3.33
C GLY A 505 39.50 -47.75 -4.23
N SER A 506 40.25 -46.73 -3.75
CA SER A 506 41.17 -45.89 -4.56
C SER A 506 42.48 -46.65 -4.76
N PRO A 507 43.46 -46.33 -5.62
CA PRO A 507 43.91 -44.96 -6.00
C PRO A 507 44.54 -44.82 -7.43
N ASP A 508 44.96 -43.55 -7.71
CA ASP A 508 46.12 -43.10 -8.51
C ASP A 508 46.18 -43.25 -10.05
N GLY A 509 46.61 -42.13 -10.68
CA GLY A 509 47.23 -42.11 -11.99
C GLY A 509 46.98 -40.87 -12.88
N THR A 510 47.72 -39.79 -12.66
CA THR A 510 48.13 -38.81 -13.70
C THR A 510 49.35 -39.33 -14.47
N PRO A 511 49.86 -38.76 -15.62
CA PRO A 511 49.44 -37.58 -16.42
C PRO A 511 49.65 -37.77 -17.99
N THR A 512 49.51 -36.68 -18.73
CA THR A 512 50.28 -36.20 -19.93
C THR A 512 49.42 -35.80 -21.14
N ALA A 513 49.47 -34.55 -21.45
CA ALA A 513 49.99 -33.73 -22.57
C ALA A 513 49.71 -34.15 -24.05
N GLY A 514 49.33 -33.11 -24.84
CA GLY A 514 49.41 -33.10 -26.31
C GLY A 514 48.28 -32.28 -26.95
N SER A 515 48.47 -30.99 -27.21
CA SER A 515 49.00 -30.32 -28.37
C SER A 515 48.21 -30.53 -29.67
N SER A 516 47.52 -29.48 -30.17
CA SER A 516 47.72 -28.86 -31.48
C SER A 516 46.54 -27.98 -31.95
N ALA A 517 46.83 -26.72 -32.15
CA ALA A 517 46.18 -25.84 -33.14
C ALA A 517 46.89 -26.01 -34.50
N PRO A 518 46.60 -25.27 -35.62
CA PRO A 518 45.48 -24.39 -36.06
C PRO A 518 45.09 -24.59 -37.55
N ARG A 519 44.11 -23.81 -38.11
CA ARG A 519 44.10 -23.28 -39.52
C ARG A 519 42.83 -22.44 -39.81
N LYS A 520 42.98 -21.19 -39.98
CA LYS A 520 42.99 -20.16 -41.07
C LYS A 520 42.35 -20.54 -42.41
N ARG A 521 41.43 -19.64 -42.89
CA ARG A 521 41.35 -19.04 -44.27
C ARG A 521 40.16 -18.05 -44.27
N ARG A 522 40.38 -16.71 -44.45
CA ARG A 522 40.61 -15.87 -45.67
C ARG A 522 39.45 -15.97 -46.66
N ARG A 523 38.78 -14.88 -47.14
CA ARG A 523 39.18 -13.70 -47.92
C ARG A 523 37.93 -12.82 -48.18
N ARG A 524 37.98 -11.58 -48.21
CA ARG A 524 38.27 -10.43 -49.12
C ARG A 524 36.94 -9.72 -49.48
N GLY A 525 36.83 -8.47 -49.61
CA GLY A 525 37.69 -7.35 -49.87
C GLY A 525 36.88 -6.06 -50.06
N ARG A 526 37.56 -4.96 -49.89
CA ARG A 526 37.67 -3.74 -50.69
C ARG A 526 36.39 -2.89 -50.81
N GLY A 527 36.46 -1.59 -50.66
CA GLY A 527 37.49 -0.58 -50.84
C GLY A 527 36.94 0.80 -50.46
N THR A 528 37.87 1.63 -50.03
CA THR A 528 38.29 2.95 -50.55
C THR A 528 37.21 4.05 -50.48
N GLY A 529 37.48 5.22 -49.97
CA GLY A 529 38.66 6.04 -49.84
C GLY A 529 38.30 7.34 -49.11
N GLU A 530 39.40 7.94 -48.64
CA GLU A 530 39.81 9.34 -48.61
C GLU A 530 38.94 10.34 -47.83
N ALA A 531 39.43 10.89 -46.78
CA ALA A 531 40.53 11.82 -46.47
C ALA A 531 40.12 13.29 -46.51
N ALA A 532 40.41 13.97 -45.47
CA ALA A 532 41.07 15.24 -45.26
C ALA A 532 40.39 16.06 -44.16
N ASP A 533 41.08 16.27 -43.08
CA ASP A 533 41.87 17.43 -42.65
C ASP A 533 41.06 18.68 -42.25
N GLY A 534 41.45 19.21 -41.11
CA GLY A 534 41.19 20.59 -40.73
C GLY A 534 41.02 20.85 -39.24
N ALA A 535 42.13 20.99 -38.63
CA ALA A 535 42.63 21.49 -37.40
C ALA A 535 42.08 22.87 -36.91
N ALA A 536 42.34 23.10 -35.62
CA ALA A 536 42.58 24.34 -34.88
C ALA A 536 41.32 25.20 -34.54
N ALA A 537 41.15 25.84 -33.42
CA ALA A 537 41.94 26.23 -32.27
C ALA A 537 40.97 26.95 -31.30
N VAL A 538 41.30 26.87 -30.03
CA VAL A 538 40.80 27.75 -28.96
C VAL A 538 41.35 29.18 -29.16
N PRO A 539 40.68 30.27 -28.73
CA PRO A 539 41.25 30.91 -27.55
C PRO A 539 40.25 31.44 -26.47
N ALA A 540 40.86 31.65 -25.34
CA ALA A 540 40.37 32.14 -24.09
C ALA A 540 40.24 33.67 -24.01
N ALA A 541 39.70 34.08 -22.84
CA ALA A 541 39.87 35.36 -22.13
C ALA A 541 38.95 36.52 -22.62
N ALA A 542 38.43 37.39 -21.79
CA ALA A 542 38.56 37.83 -20.41
C ALA A 542 37.60 39.02 -20.18
N ARG A 543 37.16 39.12 -18.90
CA ARG A 543 37.04 40.35 -18.09
C ARG A 543 36.11 41.51 -18.42
N SER A 544 35.52 41.89 -17.32
CA SER A 544 35.19 43.20 -16.71
C SER A 544 33.77 43.68 -16.96
N GLY A 545 33.00 44.11 -15.99
CA GLY A 545 33.21 44.86 -14.79
C GLY A 545 32.17 45.96 -14.71
N GLY A 546 31.73 46.31 -13.50
CA GLY A 546 31.10 47.57 -13.21
C GLY A 546 29.58 47.52 -13.04
N SER A 547 29.05 47.54 -11.90
CA SER A 547 28.74 48.54 -10.85
C SER A 547 27.47 49.37 -11.15
N GLU A 548 26.65 49.43 -10.09
CA GLU A 548 25.79 50.57 -9.65
C GLU A 548 24.54 50.85 -10.51
N ASP A 549 23.34 50.63 -9.96
CA ASP A 549 22.55 51.44 -9.04
C ASP A 549 21.52 50.56 -8.29
#